data_4e884fe99a1a38fbdcccdfaa586264b7
#
_entry.id   4e884fe99a1a38fbdcccdfaa586264b7
#
_cell.length_a   1.000
_cell.length_b   1.000
_cell.length_c   1.000
_cell.angle_alpha   90.00
_cell.angle_beta   90.00
_cell.angle_gamma   90.00
#
_symmetry.space_group_name_H-M   'P 1'
#
loop_
_entity.id
_entity.type
_entity.pdbx_description
1 polymer ?
#
loop_
_entity_poly.entity_id
_entity_poly.type
_entity_poly.pdbx_seq_one_letter_code
_entity_poly.pdbx_strand_id
1 'polypeptide(L)'
;MRNARLDELQTGVKIGGRNINSLRYADDTTLMAESKVELKSLLMRVKEESEKAGLKLKNKQTNKKTKIMASSPISSQQIEGEKVEVVTDFLFLGSKITLDSDCSHEVRRHLLLGRKTMTNLNSVLKSRDIILLTKAL
;
A
#
# COMPACT_ATOMS: atom_id res chain seq x y z
N MET A 1 3.66 15.84 0.51
CA MET A 1 4.27 14.72 1.28
C MET A 1 5.79 14.82 1.46
N ARG A 2 6.57 15.32 0.49
CA ARG A 2 8.03 15.54 0.69
C ARG A 2 8.36 16.44 1.89
N ASN A 3 7.51 17.37 2.23
CA ASN A 3 7.74 18.34 3.30
C ASN A 3 7.47 17.80 4.72
N ALA A 4 6.94 16.58 4.85
CA ALA A 4 6.65 15.99 6.15
C ALA A 4 7.92 15.56 6.93
N ARG A 5 9.12 15.66 6.31
CA ARG A 5 10.44 15.33 6.90
C ARG A 5 10.44 14.03 7.70
N LEU A 6 9.68 13.04 7.24
CA LEU A 6 9.59 11.75 7.91
C LEU A 6 10.91 10.99 7.89
N ASP A 7 11.73 11.27 6.87
CA ASP A 7 13.02 10.58 6.67
C ASP A 7 14.08 10.97 7.71
N GLU A 8 13.89 12.13 8.39
CA GLU A 8 14.77 12.59 9.47
C GLU A 8 14.41 11.96 10.84
N LEU A 9 13.27 11.27 10.94
CA LEU A 9 12.87 10.60 12.18
C LEU A 9 13.60 9.27 12.34
N GLN A 10 14.11 9.03 13.54
CA GLN A 10 14.65 7.72 13.90
C GLN A 10 13.55 6.65 14.11
N THR A 11 12.31 7.01 13.87
CA THR A 11 11.13 6.14 13.96
C THR A 11 10.96 5.31 12.71
N GLY A 12 10.35 4.15 12.83
CA GLY A 12 10.09 3.23 11.72
C GLY A 12 10.64 1.84 11.95
N VAL A 13 10.55 1.00 10.95
CA VAL A 13 11.01 -0.38 10.98
C VAL A 13 12.40 -0.49 10.34
N LYS A 14 13.30 -1.24 10.95
CA LYS A 14 14.64 -1.47 10.39
C LYS A 14 14.59 -2.53 9.29
N ILE A 15 14.93 -2.12 8.07
CA ILE A 15 15.04 -3.02 6.93
C ILE A 15 16.42 -2.82 6.29
N GLY A 16 17.24 -3.88 6.26
CA GLY A 16 18.58 -3.79 5.68
C GLY A 16 19.49 -2.73 6.33
N GLY A 17 19.35 -2.53 7.65
CA GLY A 17 20.13 -1.54 8.41
C GLY A 17 19.64 -0.10 8.27
N ARG A 18 18.57 0.16 7.55
CA ARG A 18 17.97 1.49 7.38
C ARG A 18 16.61 1.56 8.07
N ASN A 19 16.32 2.68 8.72
CA ASN A 19 14.99 2.94 9.25
C ASN A 19 14.06 3.36 8.11
N ILE A 20 12.98 2.59 7.93
CA ILE A 20 11.93 2.90 6.95
C ILE A 20 10.64 3.15 7.73
N ASN A 21 10.13 4.37 7.65
CA ASN A 21 8.89 4.79 8.32
C ASN A 21 7.73 5.02 7.36
N SER A 22 8.01 5.17 6.07
CA SER A 22 6.97 5.39 5.06
C SER A 22 7.36 4.86 3.70
N LEU A 23 6.38 4.34 2.98
CA LEU A 23 6.44 4.05 1.54
C LEU A 23 5.42 4.93 0.84
N ARG A 24 5.84 5.65 -0.20
CA ARG A 24 4.99 6.61 -0.89
C ARG A 24 5.04 6.40 -2.39
N TYR A 25 3.87 6.38 -2.98
CA TYR A 25 3.73 6.35 -4.42
C TYR A 25 2.45 7.11 -4.82
N ALA A 26 2.61 8.21 -5.55
CA ALA A 26 1.52 9.11 -5.90
C ALA A 26 0.65 9.47 -4.67
N ASP A 27 -0.59 9.04 -4.67
CA ASP A 27 -1.56 9.29 -3.59
C ASP A 27 -1.52 8.23 -2.48
N ASP A 28 -0.85 7.10 -2.74
CA ASP A 28 -0.79 6.00 -1.78
C ASP A 28 0.40 6.20 -0.83
N THR A 29 0.11 6.14 0.47
CA THR A 29 1.13 6.24 1.52
C THR A 29 0.91 5.14 2.53
N THR A 30 1.95 4.35 2.78
CA THR A 30 2.00 3.38 3.87
C THR A 30 2.95 3.89 4.94
N LEU A 31 2.50 3.94 6.18
CA LEU A 31 3.32 4.29 7.34
C LEU A 31 3.69 3.02 8.09
N MET A 32 4.91 2.95 8.55
CA MET A 32 5.45 1.81 9.29
C MET A 32 6.07 2.26 10.59
N ALA A 33 5.80 1.55 11.68
CA ALA A 33 6.37 1.81 12.99
C ALA A 33 6.46 0.51 13.80
N GLU A 34 7.37 0.46 14.77
CA GLU A 34 7.52 -0.67 15.67
C GLU A 34 6.47 -0.64 16.80
N SER A 35 5.91 0.52 17.09
CA SER A 35 4.89 0.68 18.13
C SER A 35 3.68 1.48 17.64
N LYS A 36 2.56 1.25 18.33
CA LYS A 36 1.32 1.99 18.10
C LYS A 36 1.45 3.49 18.34
N VAL A 37 2.19 3.88 19.38
CA VAL A 37 2.41 5.29 19.73
C VAL A 37 3.18 6.00 18.63
N GLU A 38 4.21 5.36 18.12
CA GLU A 38 4.99 5.84 16.99
C GLU A 38 4.14 5.99 15.72
N LEU A 39 3.34 4.96 15.39
CA LEU A 39 2.46 4.98 14.23
C LEU A 39 1.48 6.15 14.29
N LYS A 40 0.89 6.37 15.48
CA LYS A 40 -0.02 7.50 15.71
C LYS A 40 0.70 8.84 15.52
N SER A 41 1.90 8.99 16.05
CA SER A 41 2.71 10.21 15.89
C SER A 41 3.04 10.49 14.42
N LEU A 42 3.45 9.48 13.66
CA LEU A 42 3.70 9.58 12.22
C LEU A 42 2.44 10.01 11.47
N LEU A 43 1.30 9.40 11.77
CA LEU A 43 0.03 9.72 11.13
C LEU A 43 -0.40 11.17 11.40
N MET A 44 -0.29 11.63 12.65
CA MET A 44 -0.61 13.01 13.01
C MET A 44 0.27 14.02 12.27
N ARG A 45 1.56 13.73 12.15
CA ARG A 45 2.49 14.56 11.41
C ARG A 45 2.18 14.63 9.92
N VAL A 46 1.87 13.48 9.31
CA VAL A 46 1.44 13.44 7.89
C VAL A 46 0.16 14.24 7.70
N LYS A 47 -0.79 14.14 8.62
CA LYS A 47 -2.04 14.89 8.57
C LYS A 47 -1.78 16.39 8.64
N GLU A 48 -1.03 16.85 9.62
CA GLU A 48 -0.68 18.26 9.82
C GLU A 48 0.00 18.86 8.58
N GLU A 49 1.01 18.17 8.05
CA GLU A 49 1.71 18.63 6.85
C GLU A 49 0.83 18.60 5.59
N SER A 50 -0.08 17.62 5.50
CA SER A 50 -1.06 17.56 4.41
C SER A 50 -2.04 18.72 4.46
N GLU A 51 -2.52 19.09 5.64
CA GLU A 51 -3.41 20.22 5.86
C GLU A 51 -2.72 21.56 5.52
N LYS A 52 -1.45 21.72 5.90
CA LYS A 52 -0.63 22.90 5.53
C LYS A 52 -0.48 23.03 4.01
N ALA A 53 -0.41 21.90 3.30
CA ALA A 53 -0.36 21.86 1.84
C ALA A 53 -1.74 21.98 1.17
N GLY A 54 -2.81 22.20 1.92
CA GLY A 54 -4.19 22.24 1.40
C GLY A 54 -4.74 20.88 0.99
N LEU A 55 -4.05 19.80 1.34
CA LEU A 55 -4.49 18.43 1.06
C LEU A 55 -5.25 17.89 2.27
N LYS A 56 -6.52 17.54 2.09
CA LYS A 56 -7.28 16.85 3.13
C LYS A 56 -7.06 15.36 3.03
N LEU A 57 -6.66 14.72 4.13
CA LEU A 57 -6.75 13.26 4.23
C LEU A 57 -8.21 12.86 4.03
N LYS A 58 -8.48 12.11 2.97
CA LYS A 58 -9.84 11.70 2.60
C LYS A 58 -10.34 10.66 3.58
N ASN A 59 -11.06 11.10 4.61
CA ASN A 59 -11.60 10.20 5.63
C ASN A 59 -13.11 9.95 5.51
N LYS A 60 -13.88 10.81 4.86
CA LYS A 60 -15.35 10.72 4.98
C LYS A 60 -16.15 10.51 3.70
N GLN A 61 -15.60 10.69 2.51
CA GLN A 61 -16.44 10.71 1.30
C GLN A 61 -15.97 9.83 0.14
N THR A 62 -14.87 9.13 0.25
CA THR A 62 -14.46 8.16 -0.75
C THR A 62 -14.21 6.81 -0.09
N ASN A 63 -14.69 5.73 -0.69
CA ASN A 63 -14.65 4.33 -0.24
C ASN A 63 -13.24 3.74 0.06
N LYS A 64 -12.21 4.56 0.20
CA LYS A 64 -10.86 4.15 0.61
C LYS A 64 -10.68 4.45 2.09
N LYS A 65 -11.02 3.49 2.92
CA LYS A 65 -10.79 3.53 4.37
C LYS A 65 -9.30 3.38 4.64
N THR A 66 -8.77 4.20 5.55
CA THR A 66 -7.46 3.97 6.15
C THR A 66 -7.48 2.61 6.86
N LYS A 67 -6.51 1.77 6.57
CA LYS A 67 -6.41 0.41 7.12
C LYS A 67 -5.17 0.32 7.99
N ILE A 68 -5.27 -0.43 9.09
CA ILE A 68 -4.13 -0.74 9.96
C ILE A 68 -3.89 -2.24 9.94
N MET A 69 -2.64 -2.62 9.79
CA MET A 69 -2.17 -3.98 9.96
C MET A 69 -1.18 -4.02 11.12
N ALA A 70 -1.32 -4.96 12.03
CA ALA A 70 -0.41 -5.11 13.17
C ALA A 70 -0.21 -6.58 13.51
N SER A 71 1.02 -6.93 13.90
CA SER A 71 1.40 -8.29 14.29
C SER A 71 0.84 -8.72 15.64
N SER A 72 0.44 -7.77 16.48
CA SER A 72 -0.22 -8.03 17.77
C SER A 72 -1.69 -7.62 17.72
N PRO A 73 -2.58 -8.29 18.48
CA PRO A 73 -3.97 -7.92 18.52
C PRO A 73 -4.14 -6.48 19.03
N ILE A 74 -4.69 -5.65 18.18
CA ILE A 74 -5.04 -4.28 18.53
C ILE A 74 -6.53 -4.24 18.81
N SER A 75 -6.90 -3.91 20.04
CA SER A 75 -8.27 -3.53 20.38
C SER A 75 -8.69 -2.36 19.48
N SER A 76 -9.91 -2.40 18.96
CA SER A 76 -10.50 -1.42 18.04
C SER A 76 -9.98 0.00 18.28
N GLN A 77 -9.24 0.53 17.27
CA GLN A 77 -8.60 1.81 17.41
C GLN A 77 -9.49 2.91 16.87
N GLN A 78 -9.77 3.88 17.69
CA GLN A 78 -10.20 5.18 17.25
C GLN A 78 -8.93 6.05 17.09
N ILE A 79 -8.65 6.46 15.86
CA ILE A 79 -7.71 7.52 15.61
C ILE A 79 -8.56 8.77 15.43
N GLU A 80 -8.47 9.70 16.39
CA GLU A 80 -9.26 10.94 16.42
C GLU A 80 -10.79 10.73 16.34
N GLY A 81 -11.32 9.70 16.99
CA GLY A 81 -12.75 9.41 16.98
C GLY A 81 -13.28 8.64 15.76
N GLU A 82 -12.42 8.34 14.80
CA GLU A 82 -12.77 7.52 13.63
C GLU A 82 -12.34 6.06 13.82
N LYS A 83 -13.26 5.14 13.51
CA LYS A 83 -12.95 3.72 13.49
C LYS A 83 -12.04 3.42 12.31
N VAL A 84 -10.83 2.96 12.59
CA VAL A 84 -9.92 2.46 11.58
C VAL A 84 -10.11 0.96 11.43
N GLU A 85 -10.19 0.49 10.20
CA GLU A 85 -10.33 -0.93 9.88
C GLU A 85 -9.00 -1.65 10.13
N VAL A 86 -9.03 -2.64 11.03
CA VAL A 86 -7.89 -3.54 11.24
C VAL A 86 -7.98 -4.67 10.23
N VAL A 87 -6.92 -4.87 9.47
CA VAL A 87 -6.86 -5.88 8.42
C VAL A 87 -5.67 -6.81 8.61
N THR A 88 -5.79 -8.03 8.12
CA THR A 88 -4.72 -9.04 8.13
C THR A 88 -3.88 -9.01 6.85
N ASP A 89 -4.40 -8.41 5.81
CA ASP A 89 -3.72 -8.21 4.54
C ASP A 89 -4.18 -6.94 3.84
N PHE A 90 -3.35 -6.41 2.96
CA PHE A 90 -3.72 -5.31 2.08
C PHE A 90 -2.92 -5.33 0.78
N LEU A 91 -3.43 -4.65 -0.24
CA LEU A 91 -2.75 -4.48 -1.52
C LEU A 91 -2.04 -3.12 -1.54
N PHE A 92 -0.73 -3.14 -1.81
CA PHE A 92 0.07 -1.94 -2.03
C PHE A 92 0.86 -2.08 -3.33
N LEU A 93 0.63 -1.15 -4.26
CA LEU A 93 1.27 -1.16 -5.59
C LEU A 93 1.14 -2.49 -6.34
N GLY A 94 -0.03 -3.12 -6.23
CA GLY A 94 -0.27 -4.40 -6.88
C GLY A 94 0.27 -5.62 -6.14
N SER A 95 1.02 -5.45 -5.06
CA SER A 95 1.52 -6.54 -4.21
C SER A 95 0.63 -6.74 -2.99
N LYS A 96 0.32 -7.98 -2.68
CA LYS A 96 -0.42 -8.37 -1.48
C LYS A 96 0.56 -8.53 -0.31
N ILE A 97 0.38 -7.73 0.73
CA ILE A 97 1.15 -7.78 1.97
C ILE A 97 0.30 -8.46 3.02
N THR A 98 0.85 -9.45 3.70
CA THR A 98 0.19 -10.28 4.72
C THR A 98 0.95 -10.21 6.04
N LEU A 99 0.25 -10.43 7.15
CA LEU A 99 0.81 -10.43 8.50
C LEU A 99 1.78 -11.58 8.79
N ASP A 100 1.51 -12.73 8.18
CA ASP A 100 2.25 -13.98 8.40
C ASP A 100 3.59 -14.05 7.66
N SER A 101 3.91 -12.99 6.89
CA SER A 101 5.11 -12.94 6.03
C SER A 101 5.17 -14.07 4.99
N ASP A 102 4.07 -14.81 4.79
CA ASP A 102 3.99 -15.87 3.78
C ASP A 102 3.72 -15.26 2.39
N CYS A 103 4.74 -15.22 1.56
CA CYS A 103 4.65 -14.73 0.19
C CYS A 103 4.08 -15.75 -0.81
N SER A 104 3.79 -17.00 -0.39
CA SER A 104 3.30 -18.04 -1.31
C SER A 104 1.98 -17.68 -1.97
N HIS A 105 1.08 -17.05 -1.24
CA HIS A 105 -0.17 -16.52 -1.80
C HIS A 105 0.06 -15.44 -2.87
N GLU A 106 1.01 -14.56 -2.65
CA GLU A 106 1.36 -13.51 -3.59
C GLU A 106 2.01 -14.09 -4.86
N VAL A 107 2.92 -15.03 -4.71
CA VAL A 107 3.55 -15.72 -5.83
C VAL A 107 2.49 -16.45 -6.68
N ARG A 108 1.57 -17.19 -6.06
CA ARG A 108 0.47 -17.85 -6.77
C ARG A 108 -0.43 -16.85 -7.49
N ARG A 109 -0.75 -15.75 -6.85
CA ARG A 109 -1.58 -14.68 -7.45
C ARG A 109 -0.92 -14.11 -8.70
N HIS A 110 0.36 -13.78 -8.64
CA HIS A 110 1.11 -13.26 -9.79
C HIS A 110 1.22 -14.29 -10.91
N LEU A 111 1.44 -15.56 -10.60
CA LEU A 111 1.44 -16.62 -11.59
C LEU A 111 0.09 -16.76 -12.31
N LEU A 112 -1.02 -16.69 -11.57
CA LEU A 112 -2.36 -16.75 -12.15
C LEU A 112 -2.65 -15.53 -13.03
N LEU A 113 -2.28 -14.33 -12.59
CA LEU A 113 -2.41 -13.12 -13.39
C LEU A 113 -1.56 -13.19 -14.67
N GLY A 114 -0.32 -13.64 -14.57
CA GLY A 114 0.57 -13.87 -15.71
C GLY A 114 -0.02 -14.86 -16.72
N ARG A 115 -0.53 -16.00 -16.25
CA ARG A 115 -1.22 -16.98 -17.11
C ARG A 115 -2.43 -16.39 -17.81
N LYS A 116 -3.27 -15.67 -17.09
CA LYS A 116 -4.45 -14.99 -17.65
C LYS A 116 -4.06 -14.00 -18.73
N THR A 117 -3.05 -13.16 -18.47
CA THR A 117 -2.53 -12.18 -19.43
C THR A 117 -1.99 -12.89 -20.68
N MET A 118 -1.19 -13.95 -20.52
CA MET A 118 -0.66 -14.73 -21.64
C MET A 118 -1.76 -15.41 -22.46
N THR A 119 -2.82 -15.93 -21.81
CA THR A 119 -3.96 -16.52 -22.52
C THR A 119 -4.69 -15.48 -23.36
N ASN A 120 -4.94 -14.29 -22.78
CA ASN A 120 -5.57 -13.19 -23.51
C ASN A 120 -4.70 -12.72 -24.67
N LEU A 121 -3.39 -12.56 -24.45
CA LEU A 121 -2.44 -12.20 -25.50
C LEU A 121 -2.39 -13.23 -26.63
N ASN A 122 -2.40 -14.53 -26.28
CA ASN A 122 -2.40 -15.60 -27.26
C ASN A 122 -3.66 -15.57 -28.15
N SER A 123 -4.83 -15.25 -27.60
CA SER A 123 -6.04 -15.06 -28.39
C SER A 123 -5.90 -13.92 -29.40
N VAL A 124 -5.32 -12.80 -29.00
CA VAL A 124 -5.03 -11.64 -29.87
C VAL A 124 -4.01 -12.02 -30.96
N LEU A 125 -2.93 -12.69 -30.58
CA LEU A 125 -1.89 -13.12 -31.54
C LEU A 125 -2.41 -14.13 -32.57
N LYS A 126 -3.38 -14.96 -32.23
CA LYS A 126 -4.02 -15.93 -33.11
C LYS A 126 -5.17 -15.35 -33.94
N SER A 127 -5.63 -14.14 -33.64
CA SER A 127 -6.67 -13.48 -34.42
C SER A 127 -6.20 -13.25 -35.87
N ARG A 128 -7.05 -13.64 -36.81
CA ARG A 128 -6.80 -13.43 -38.25
C ARG A 128 -7.00 -11.99 -38.68
N ASP A 129 -7.70 -11.22 -37.87
CA ASP A 129 -8.07 -9.81 -38.17
C ASP A 129 -6.93 -8.82 -37.88
N ILE A 130 -5.85 -9.30 -37.21
CA ILE A 130 -4.70 -8.46 -36.88
C ILE A 130 -3.57 -8.74 -37.85
N ILE A 131 -3.10 -7.70 -38.51
CA ILE A 131 -1.98 -7.76 -39.47
C ILE A 131 -0.68 -8.18 -38.75
N LEU A 132 0.12 -9.03 -39.39
CA LEU A 132 1.38 -9.56 -38.84
C LEU A 132 2.34 -8.49 -38.30
N LEU A 133 2.42 -7.33 -38.96
CA LEU A 133 3.23 -6.21 -38.51
C LEU A 133 2.81 -5.66 -37.14
N THR A 134 1.50 -5.64 -36.89
CA THR A 134 0.97 -5.19 -35.57
C THR A 134 1.20 -6.23 -34.48
N LYS A 135 1.34 -7.52 -34.86
CA LYS A 135 1.65 -8.60 -33.91
C LYS A 135 3.13 -8.64 -33.51
N ALA A 136 4.01 -8.07 -34.32
CA ALA A 136 5.46 -8.05 -34.07
C ALA A 136 5.93 -6.84 -33.25
N LEU A 137 5.07 -5.86 -33.03
CA LEU A 137 5.33 -4.73 -32.14
C LEU A 137 4.91 -5.05 -30.71
#